data_8b1c4ba8fbc2170d92ec23133ba4fe98
#
_entry.id   8b1c4ba8fbc2170d92ec23133ba4fe98
#
_cell.length_a   1.000
_cell.length_b   1.000
_cell.length_c   1.000
_cell.angle_alpha   90.00
_cell.angle_beta   90.00
_cell.angle_gamma   90.00
#
_symmetry.space_group_name_H-M   'P 1'
#
loop_
_entity.id
_entity.type
_entity.pdbx_description
1 polymer ?
#
loop_
_entity_poly.entity_id
_entity_poly.type
_entity_poly.pdbx_seq_one_letter_code
_entity_poly.pdbx_strand_id
1 'polypeptide(L)'
;RSGHGRMNVTSAITNSCNYIFLFDQLQYQDIAPLNPGHIFYLPLATDVAFMQSAIAKDVFDSRLRADLSFVGSLYTEKCPYDKLQSPSDSLRGYLDGIMEAQLKVYGYYFIEDLLTDDIVADFKRCMPDYLALKDSPFLTDSAIISKYYIGNKISSLERVSLMKQLSKRFPMTIYTNSDTSCIPGIDNRGGVMTRTEMPLVFHYSTINLNMTSKGIRSGIPLRIWDILGCGGFVISNYQPEIPEYFSIGEDIEVYES
;
A
#
# COMPACT_ATOMS: atom_id res chain seq x y z
N ARG A 1 30.53 10.02 -8.51
CA ARG A 1 30.24 8.75 -9.25
C ARG A 1 29.54 7.80 -8.28
N SER A 2 28.22 7.89 -8.16
CA SER A 2 27.41 6.98 -7.35
C SER A 2 26.86 5.90 -8.30
N GLY A 3 27.60 4.79 -8.40
CA GLY A 3 27.10 3.58 -9.03
C GLY A 3 26.05 2.94 -8.10
N HIS A 4 24.79 3.30 -8.26
CA HIS A 4 23.71 2.52 -7.67
C HIS A 4 23.61 1.22 -8.49
N GLY A 5 24.19 0.15 -7.96
CA GLY A 5 24.05 -1.19 -8.53
C GLY A 5 22.57 -1.54 -8.57
N ARG A 6 21.99 -1.59 -9.78
CA ARG A 6 20.66 -2.14 -10.00
C ARG A 6 20.72 -3.62 -9.61
N MET A 7 20.15 -3.97 -8.47
CA MET A 7 20.04 -5.35 -8.03
C MET A 7 19.18 -6.10 -9.07
N ASN A 8 19.74 -7.10 -9.70
CA ASN A 8 18.98 -7.99 -10.59
C ASN A 8 18.04 -8.83 -9.72
N VAL A 9 16.76 -8.50 -9.70
CA VAL A 9 15.74 -9.15 -8.85
C VAL A 9 15.68 -10.65 -9.13
N THR A 10 15.87 -11.07 -10.39
CA THR A 10 15.89 -12.49 -10.78
C THR A 10 17.03 -13.24 -10.11
N SER A 11 18.23 -12.67 -10.11
CA SER A 11 19.38 -13.31 -9.46
C SER A 11 19.22 -13.37 -7.95
N ALA A 12 18.50 -12.43 -7.34
CA ALA A 12 18.16 -12.48 -5.92
C ALA A 12 17.18 -13.63 -5.60
N ILE A 13 16.15 -13.81 -6.42
CA ILE A 13 15.13 -14.85 -6.21
C ILE A 13 15.69 -16.26 -6.42
N THR A 14 16.48 -16.47 -7.47
CA THR A 14 16.97 -17.81 -7.84
C THR A 14 18.30 -18.19 -7.20
N ASN A 15 18.93 -17.30 -6.44
CA ASN A 15 20.21 -17.55 -5.78
C ASN A 15 20.01 -18.47 -4.56
N SER A 16 20.71 -19.61 -4.54
CA SER A 16 20.66 -20.58 -3.45
C SER A 16 21.25 -20.09 -2.11
N CYS A 17 21.93 -18.94 -2.11
CA CYS A 17 22.43 -18.32 -0.88
C CYS A 17 21.38 -17.41 -0.22
N ASN A 18 20.27 -17.11 -0.89
CA ASN A 18 19.25 -16.19 -0.39
C ASN A 18 18.09 -16.95 0.22
N TYR A 19 17.68 -16.53 1.39
CA TYR A 19 16.42 -16.93 2.01
C TYR A 19 15.46 -15.75 1.95
N ILE A 20 14.29 -15.95 1.31
CA ILE A 20 13.31 -14.90 1.03
C ILE A 20 12.04 -15.19 1.82
N PHE A 21 11.58 -14.21 2.59
CA PHE A 21 10.35 -14.29 3.35
C PHE A 21 9.33 -13.32 2.75
N LEU A 22 8.15 -13.84 2.42
CA LEU A 22 7.04 -13.10 1.83
C LEU A 22 5.86 -13.12 2.79
N PHE A 23 5.23 -11.96 2.96
CA PHE A 23 4.10 -11.82 3.89
C PHE A 23 2.72 -11.87 3.21
N ASP A 24 2.70 -11.99 1.88
CA ASP A 24 1.51 -12.09 1.05
C ASP A 24 1.45 -13.52 0.49
N GLN A 25 0.43 -14.29 0.87
CA GLN A 25 0.30 -15.70 0.48
C GLN A 25 0.22 -15.89 -1.02
N LEU A 26 -0.54 -15.03 -1.72
CA LEU A 26 -0.67 -15.14 -3.18
C LEU A 26 0.67 -14.85 -3.86
N GLN A 27 1.43 -13.88 -3.36
CA GLN A 27 2.78 -13.63 -3.86
C GLN A 27 3.71 -14.81 -3.56
N TYR A 28 3.61 -15.41 -2.38
CA TYR A 28 4.38 -16.61 -2.02
C TYR A 28 4.07 -17.76 -2.96
N GLN A 29 2.79 -18.04 -3.26
CA GLN A 29 2.37 -19.12 -4.16
C GLN A 29 2.97 -18.96 -5.57
N ASP A 30 3.04 -17.72 -6.07
CA ASP A 30 3.61 -17.44 -7.40
C ASP A 30 5.14 -17.62 -7.43
N ILE A 31 5.85 -17.25 -6.35
CA ILE A 31 7.31 -17.11 -6.36
C ILE A 31 8.02 -18.32 -5.75
N ALA A 32 7.42 -19.04 -4.78
CA ALA A 32 8.03 -20.16 -4.10
C ALA A 32 8.53 -21.28 -5.04
N PRO A 33 7.83 -21.62 -6.15
CA PRO A 33 8.31 -22.63 -7.11
C PRO A 33 9.62 -22.26 -7.80
N LEU A 34 10.03 -20.99 -7.79
CA LEU A 34 11.23 -20.50 -8.48
C LEU A 34 12.53 -20.82 -7.73
N ASN A 35 12.45 -20.99 -6.41
CA ASN A 35 13.59 -21.39 -5.58
C ASN A 35 13.11 -22.21 -4.38
N PRO A 36 12.72 -23.47 -4.61
CA PRO A 36 12.17 -24.33 -3.56
C PRO A 36 13.14 -24.50 -2.39
N GLY A 37 12.62 -24.37 -1.17
CA GLY A 37 13.41 -24.48 0.05
C GLY A 37 14.16 -23.18 0.44
N HIS A 38 14.04 -22.12 -0.35
CA HIS A 38 14.66 -20.82 -0.07
C HIS A 38 13.67 -19.66 -0.01
N ILE A 39 12.40 -19.91 -0.35
CA ILE A 39 11.33 -18.91 -0.29
C ILE A 39 10.27 -19.43 0.68
N PHE A 40 9.88 -18.58 1.64
CA PHE A 40 8.98 -18.92 2.73
C PHE A 40 7.89 -17.90 2.88
N TYR A 41 6.69 -18.34 3.22
CA TYR A 41 5.65 -17.47 3.71
C TYR A 41 5.91 -17.16 5.19
N LEU A 42 5.91 -15.88 5.54
CA LEU A 42 6.02 -15.40 6.91
C LEU A 42 5.21 -14.11 7.05
N PRO A 43 4.08 -14.13 7.78
CA PRO A 43 3.30 -12.92 8.01
C PRO A 43 4.13 -11.86 8.74
N LEU A 44 3.76 -10.60 8.52
CA LEU A 44 4.34 -9.49 9.28
C LEU A 44 3.88 -9.55 10.74
N ALA A 45 4.63 -8.92 11.62
CA ALA A 45 4.32 -8.78 13.03
C ALA A 45 4.84 -7.45 13.57
N THR A 46 4.34 -7.03 14.73
CA THR A 46 4.84 -5.84 15.44
C THR A 46 5.46 -6.23 16.78
N ASP A 47 6.40 -5.42 17.25
CA ASP A 47 6.97 -5.56 18.59
C ASP A 47 6.08 -4.85 19.63
N VAL A 48 5.12 -5.60 20.16
CA VAL A 48 4.14 -5.10 21.15
C VAL A 48 4.84 -4.50 22.39
N ALA A 49 5.91 -5.14 22.88
CA ALA A 49 6.64 -4.67 24.06
C ALA A 49 7.28 -3.29 23.79
N PHE A 50 7.87 -3.14 22.61
CA PHE A 50 8.42 -1.87 22.17
C PHE A 50 7.34 -0.79 22.05
N MET A 51 6.21 -1.09 21.40
CA MET A 51 5.09 -0.15 21.22
C MET A 51 4.54 0.30 22.58
N GLN A 52 4.30 -0.63 23.50
CA GLN A 52 3.82 -0.31 24.86
C GLN A 52 4.85 0.51 25.65
N SER A 53 6.14 0.25 25.50
CA SER A 53 7.17 1.05 26.14
C SER A 53 7.25 2.49 25.62
N ALA A 54 6.95 2.70 24.33
CA ALA A 54 6.86 4.04 23.75
C ALA A 54 5.63 4.80 24.28
N ILE A 55 4.49 4.12 24.38
CA ILE A 55 3.24 4.69 24.92
C ILE A 55 3.42 5.06 26.40
N ALA A 56 4.05 4.21 27.20
CA ALA A 56 4.29 4.46 28.63
C ALA A 56 5.20 5.66 28.92
N LYS A 57 5.97 6.11 27.94
CA LYS A 57 6.83 7.30 28.02
C LYS A 57 6.13 8.58 27.53
N ASP A 58 4.83 8.51 27.27
CA ASP A 58 4.05 9.63 26.73
C ASP A 58 4.21 10.90 27.59
N VAL A 59 4.62 11.96 26.93
CA VAL A 59 4.46 13.32 27.41
C VAL A 59 3.31 13.91 26.60
N PHE A 60 2.22 14.29 27.25
CA PHE A 60 1.00 14.73 26.59
C PHE A 60 1.29 15.70 25.44
N ASP A 61 0.96 15.29 24.22
CA ASP A 61 0.99 16.10 22.99
C ASP A 61 -0.38 15.99 22.29
N SER A 62 -1.13 17.08 22.32
CA SER A 62 -2.45 17.13 21.66
C SER A 62 -2.37 16.93 20.15
N ARG A 63 -1.22 17.19 19.52
CA ARG A 63 -0.97 16.94 18.10
C ARG A 63 -1.11 15.44 17.74
N LEU A 64 -0.82 14.55 18.69
CA LEU A 64 -0.83 13.10 18.48
C LEU A 64 -2.16 12.44 18.86
N ARG A 65 -3.21 13.22 19.14
CA ARG A 65 -4.53 12.75 19.53
C ARG A 65 -5.57 13.10 18.48
N ALA A 66 -6.38 12.14 18.07
CA ALA A 66 -7.39 12.33 17.04
C ALA A 66 -8.63 11.45 17.26
N ASP A 67 -9.79 11.90 16.78
CA ASP A 67 -10.97 11.05 16.78
C ASP A 67 -10.88 9.99 15.65
N LEU A 68 -10.61 10.45 14.43
CA LEU A 68 -10.39 9.61 13.27
C LEU A 68 -9.01 9.96 12.68
N SER A 69 -8.11 9.00 12.65
CA SER A 69 -6.75 9.22 12.16
C SER A 69 -6.40 8.37 10.94
N PHE A 70 -5.47 8.89 10.15
CA PHE A 70 -4.74 8.12 9.14
C PHE A 70 -3.26 8.49 9.19
N VAL A 71 -2.38 7.49 9.19
CA VAL A 71 -0.93 7.67 9.16
C VAL A 71 -0.36 7.02 7.90
N GLY A 72 0.14 7.82 6.96
CA GLY A 72 0.75 7.28 5.74
C GLY A 72 0.81 8.26 4.58
N SER A 73 1.42 7.85 3.45
CA SER A 73 1.44 8.62 2.21
C SER A 73 0.10 8.57 1.49
N LEU A 74 -0.24 9.63 0.76
CA LEU A 74 -1.36 9.62 -0.20
C LEU A 74 -0.94 9.13 -1.60
N TYR A 75 0.35 8.87 -1.81
CA TYR A 75 0.95 8.54 -3.12
C TYR A 75 0.80 9.64 -4.18
N THR A 76 0.34 10.84 -3.82
CA THR A 76 0.15 11.94 -4.77
C THR A 76 1.48 12.45 -5.32
N GLU A 77 2.50 12.56 -4.48
CA GLU A 77 3.82 13.05 -4.85
C GLU A 77 4.75 11.98 -5.45
N LYS A 78 4.38 10.71 -5.39
CA LYS A 78 5.21 9.56 -5.77
C LYS A 78 4.56 8.65 -6.80
N CYS A 79 3.51 9.12 -7.46
CA CYS A 79 2.78 8.32 -8.43
C CYS A 79 3.52 8.30 -9.77
N PRO A 80 4.22 7.22 -10.14
CA PRO A 80 4.96 7.16 -11.40
C PRO A 80 4.03 7.19 -12.63
N TYR A 81 2.78 6.76 -12.49
CA TYR A 81 1.75 6.81 -13.53
C TYR A 81 1.49 8.23 -14.05
N ASP A 82 1.58 9.26 -13.18
CA ASP A 82 1.31 10.64 -13.53
C ASP A 82 2.36 11.26 -14.48
N LYS A 83 3.44 10.51 -14.78
CA LYS A 83 4.44 10.84 -15.79
C LYS A 83 4.06 10.40 -17.21
N LEU A 84 2.93 9.72 -17.38
CA LEU A 84 2.46 9.28 -18.69
C LEU A 84 2.24 10.46 -19.63
N GLN A 85 2.89 10.47 -20.79
CA GLN A 85 2.88 11.58 -21.75
C GLN A 85 2.07 11.24 -22.99
N SER A 86 1.14 12.14 -23.35
CA SER A 86 0.38 12.08 -24.60
C SER A 86 -0.19 10.69 -24.98
N PRO A 87 -0.82 9.94 -24.05
CA PRO A 87 -1.49 8.71 -24.42
C PRO A 87 -2.63 9.02 -25.39
N SER A 88 -2.93 8.09 -26.29
CA SER A 88 -4.13 8.19 -27.13
C SER A 88 -5.40 8.19 -26.27
N ASP A 89 -6.49 8.75 -26.78
CA ASP A 89 -7.77 8.75 -26.06
C ASP A 89 -8.25 7.33 -25.77
N SER A 90 -7.99 6.38 -26.69
CA SER A 90 -8.29 4.96 -26.50
C SER A 90 -7.50 4.36 -25.31
N LEU A 91 -6.18 4.58 -25.27
CA LEU A 91 -5.34 4.08 -24.18
C LEU A 91 -5.75 4.72 -22.84
N ARG A 92 -5.96 6.02 -22.83
CA ARG A 92 -6.39 6.74 -21.61
C ARG A 92 -7.72 6.21 -21.10
N GLY A 93 -8.74 6.14 -21.97
CA GLY A 93 -10.06 5.63 -21.60
C GLY A 93 -10.04 4.19 -21.12
N TYR A 94 -9.20 3.34 -21.72
CA TYR A 94 -9.01 1.96 -21.26
C TYR A 94 -8.40 1.91 -19.85
N LEU A 95 -7.29 2.63 -19.64
CA LEU A 95 -6.61 2.64 -18.34
C LEU A 95 -7.49 3.23 -17.23
N ASP A 96 -8.20 4.32 -17.53
CA ASP A 96 -9.13 4.93 -16.57
C ASP A 96 -10.28 3.96 -16.22
N GLY A 97 -10.83 3.27 -17.22
CA GLY A 97 -11.91 2.29 -17.02
C GLY A 97 -11.50 1.11 -16.13
N ILE A 98 -10.32 0.51 -16.38
CA ILE A 98 -9.86 -0.62 -15.53
C ILE A 98 -9.49 -0.16 -14.12
N MET A 99 -8.95 1.05 -13.94
CA MET A 99 -8.67 1.61 -12.63
C MET A 99 -9.97 1.90 -11.86
N GLU A 100 -10.98 2.48 -12.51
CA GLU A 100 -12.29 2.72 -11.89
C GLU A 100 -12.99 1.42 -11.48
N ALA A 101 -12.88 0.38 -12.31
CA ALA A 101 -13.40 -0.94 -11.98
C ALA A 101 -12.67 -1.54 -10.76
N GLN A 102 -11.34 -1.46 -10.73
CA GLN A 102 -10.55 -1.99 -9.60
C GLN A 102 -10.80 -1.26 -8.28
N LEU A 103 -11.15 0.02 -8.31
CA LEU A 103 -11.53 0.76 -7.10
C LEU A 103 -12.76 0.15 -6.41
N LYS A 104 -13.63 -0.52 -7.15
CA LYS A 104 -14.88 -1.15 -6.66
C LYS A 104 -14.69 -2.62 -6.27
N VAL A 105 -13.49 -3.20 -6.49
CA VAL A 105 -13.20 -4.62 -6.20
C VAL A 105 -12.15 -4.73 -5.12
N TYR A 106 -12.49 -5.47 -4.07
CA TYR A 106 -11.61 -5.80 -2.95
C TYR A 106 -11.32 -7.30 -2.92
N GLY A 107 -10.19 -7.69 -2.35
CA GLY A 107 -9.78 -9.10 -2.25
C GLY A 107 -9.28 -9.75 -3.55
N TYR A 108 -9.38 -9.07 -4.69
CA TYR A 108 -8.86 -9.53 -5.96
C TYR A 108 -8.29 -8.37 -6.79
N TYR A 109 -7.06 -8.52 -7.26
CA TYR A 109 -6.37 -7.54 -8.09
C TYR A 109 -6.20 -8.05 -9.51
N PHE A 110 -7.02 -7.55 -10.44
CA PHE A 110 -7.16 -8.08 -11.80
C PHE A 110 -6.45 -7.24 -12.88
N ILE A 111 -5.81 -6.15 -12.53
CA ILE A 111 -5.21 -5.22 -13.52
C ILE A 111 -4.23 -5.94 -14.46
N GLU A 112 -3.38 -6.82 -13.90
CA GLU A 112 -2.37 -7.53 -14.69
C GLU A 112 -3.01 -8.39 -15.78
N ASP A 113 -4.13 -9.04 -15.47
CA ASP A 113 -4.86 -9.94 -16.38
C ASP A 113 -5.49 -9.19 -17.57
N LEU A 114 -5.72 -7.89 -17.43
CA LEU A 114 -6.32 -7.04 -18.47
C LEU A 114 -5.28 -6.31 -19.35
N LEU A 115 -4.00 -6.38 -19.04
CA LEU A 115 -2.95 -5.73 -19.82
C LEU A 115 -2.52 -6.61 -21.00
N THR A 116 -3.13 -6.40 -22.15
CA THR A 116 -2.72 -7.05 -23.41
C THR A 116 -1.37 -6.50 -23.90
N ASP A 117 -0.68 -7.27 -24.75
CA ASP A 117 0.61 -6.86 -25.33
C ASP A 117 0.56 -5.50 -26.03
N ASP A 118 -0.54 -5.20 -26.73
CA ASP A 118 -0.76 -3.90 -27.39
C ASP A 118 -0.85 -2.76 -26.38
N ILE A 119 -1.60 -2.94 -25.30
CA ILE A 119 -1.73 -1.95 -24.21
C ILE A 119 -0.37 -1.75 -23.52
N VAL A 120 0.36 -2.82 -23.27
CA VAL A 120 1.72 -2.75 -22.69
C VAL A 120 2.66 -1.97 -23.59
N ALA A 121 2.65 -2.24 -24.90
CA ALA A 121 3.49 -1.54 -25.88
C ALA A 121 3.14 -0.06 -25.96
N ASP A 122 1.85 0.27 -25.98
CA ASP A 122 1.35 1.65 -26.02
C ASP A 122 1.71 2.41 -24.75
N PHE A 123 1.52 1.79 -23.58
CA PHE A 123 1.91 2.38 -22.30
C PHE A 123 3.40 2.70 -22.26
N LYS A 124 4.26 1.74 -22.64
CA LYS A 124 5.72 1.93 -22.65
C LYS A 124 6.15 3.07 -23.57
N ARG A 125 5.48 3.23 -24.72
CA ARG A 125 5.74 4.30 -25.69
C ARG A 125 5.45 5.69 -25.11
N CYS A 126 4.42 5.77 -24.24
CA CYS A 126 3.98 7.01 -23.60
C CYS A 126 4.66 7.27 -22.26
N MET A 127 5.44 6.33 -21.72
CA MET A 127 6.07 6.46 -20.40
C MET A 127 7.54 6.85 -20.55
N PRO A 128 7.91 8.11 -20.31
CA PRO A 128 9.31 8.50 -20.25
C PRO A 128 10.00 7.79 -19.08
N ASP A 129 11.24 7.41 -19.27
CA ASP A 129 12.04 6.69 -18.26
C ASP A 129 11.37 5.39 -17.75
N TYR A 130 10.69 4.66 -18.65
CA TYR A 130 10.06 3.39 -18.29
C TYR A 130 11.04 2.48 -17.54
N LEU A 131 10.60 1.97 -16.40
CA LEU A 131 11.40 1.05 -15.58
C LEU A 131 11.47 -0.33 -16.24
N ALA A 132 12.33 -0.48 -17.24
CA ALA A 132 12.59 -1.79 -17.83
C ALA A 132 13.54 -2.58 -16.91
N LEU A 133 13.04 -3.68 -16.36
CA LEU A 133 13.88 -4.67 -15.68
C LEU A 133 14.34 -5.68 -16.75
N LYS A 134 15.57 -5.51 -17.22
CA LYS A 134 16.16 -6.44 -18.18
C LYS A 134 16.31 -7.83 -17.53
N ASP A 135 15.91 -8.85 -18.26
CA ASP A 135 16.20 -10.26 -17.98
C ASP A 135 15.57 -10.84 -16.70
N SER A 136 14.37 -10.40 -16.32
CA SER A 136 13.61 -11.06 -15.27
C SER A 136 12.44 -11.86 -15.88
N PRO A 137 12.45 -13.19 -15.87
CA PRO A 137 11.30 -13.98 -16.33
C PRO A 137 10.07 -13.85 -15.43
N PHE A 138 10.19 -13.17 -14.27
CA PHE A 138 9.16 -13.06 -13.25
C PHE A 138 8.59 -11.65 -13.10
N LEU A 139 9.27 -10.64 -13.66
CA LEU A 139 8.80 -9.27 -13.70
C LEU A 139 8.57 -8.87 -15.15
N THR A 140 7.45 -9.34 -15.68
CA THR A 140 6.98 -8.95 -17.01
C THR A 140 6.66 -7.46 -17.05
N ASP A 141 6.66 -6.88 -18.24
CA ASP A 141 6.24 -5.49 -18.41
C ASP A 141 4.80 -5.27 -17.89
N SER A 142 3.90 -6.24 -18.10
CA SER A 142 2.52 -6.19 -17.56
C SER A 142 2.52 -6.18 -16.03
N ALA A 143 3.32 -7.00 -15.35
CA ALA A 143 3.45 -6.97 -13.89
C ALA A 143 4.00 -5.63 -13.37
N ILE A 144 4.98 -5.05 -14.06
CA ILE A 144 5.55 -3.74 -13.68
C ILE A 144 4.51 -2.63 -13.87
N ILE A 145 3.85 -2.59 -15.02
CA ILE A 145 2.81 -1.59 -15.31
C ILE A 145 1.67 -1.72 -14.31
N SER A 146 1.19 -2.94 -14.08
CA SER A 146 0.11 -3.24 -13.16
C SER A 146 0.45 -2.79 -11.72
N LYS A 147 1.55 -3.29 -11.16
CA LYS A 147 1.85 -3.11 -9.72
C LYS A 147 2.49 -1.76 -9.41
N TYR A 148 3.49 -1.36 -10.21
CA TYR A 148 4.27 -0.15 -9.90
C TYR A 148 3.62 1.13 -10.42
N TYR A 149 3.06 1.13 -11.64
CA TYR A 149 2.43 2.32 -12.20
C TYR A 149 0.96 2.42 -11.81
N ILE A 150 0.14 1.47 -12.23
CA ILE A 150 -1.32 1.50 -12.04
C ILE A 150 -1.70 1.27 -10.57
N GLY A 151 -1.07 0.33 -9.88
CA GLY A 151 -1.37 0.04 -8.47
C GLY A 151 -1.12 1.22 -7.54
N ASN A 152 -0.05 2.00 -7.77
CA ASN A 152 0.18 3.25 -7.03
C ASN A 152 -0.88 4.31 -7.36
N LYS A 153 -1.30 4.41 -8.64
CA LYS A 153 -2.36 5.35 -9.05
C LYS A 153 -3.69 5.01 -8.41
N ILE A 154 -4.10 3.75 -8.44
CA ILE A 154 -5.34 3.28 -7.79
C ILE A 154 -5.30 3.56 -6.30
N SER A 155 -4.17 3.26 -5.63
CA SER A 155 -4.01 3.53 -4.19
C SER A 155 -4.11 5.02 -3.86
N SER A 156 -3.59 5.89 -4.72
CA SER A 156 -3.73 7.34 -4.58
C SER A 156 -5.19 7.79 -4.76
N LEU A 157 -5.85 7.31 -5.82
CA LEU A 157 -7.25 7.64 -6.09
C LEU A 157 -8.18 7.19 -4.96
N GLU A 158 -8.01 5.97 -4.45
CA GLU A 158 -8.79 5.44 -3.33
C GLU A 158 -8.61 6.31 -2.07
N ARG A 159 -7.35 6.59 -1.69
CA ARG A 159 -7.04 7.39 -0.49
C ARG A 159 -7.63 8.79 -0.57
N VAL A 160 -7.38 9.49 -1.66
CA VAL A 160 -7.88 10.84 -1.85
C VAL A 160 -9.40 10.88 -1.90
N SER A 161 -10.04 9.94 -2.61
CA SER A 161 -11.51 9.87 -2.70
C SER A 161 -12.15 9.59 -1.34
N LEU A 162 -11.68 8.58 -0.62
CA LEU A 162 -12.22 8.21 0.68
C LEU A 162 -12.04 9.34 1.71
N MET A 163 -10.86 9.96 1.75
CA MET A 163 -10.60 11.07 2.65
C MET A 163 -11.46 12.30 2.35
N LYS A 164 -11.71 12.61 1.07
CA LYS A 164 -12.65 13.66 0.67
C LYS A 164 -14.08 13.40 1.14
N GLN A 165 -14.49 12.15 1.20
CA GLN A 165 -15.82 11.77 1.68
C GLN A 165 -15.91 11.82 3.21
N LEU A 166 -14.89 11.27 3.89
CA LEU A 166 -14.85 11.22 5.35
C LEU A 166 -14.71 12.62 5.97
N SER A 167 -13.81 13.46 5.45
CA SER A 167 -13.57 14.82 5.98
C SER A 167 -14.77 15.75 5.88
N LYS A 168 -15.74 15.44 5.00
CA LYS A 168 -17.03 16.17 4.94
C LYS A 168 -17.99 15.83 6.07
N ARG A 169 -17.81 14.66 6.70
CA ARG A 169 -18.75 14.12 7.68
C ARG A 169 -18.17 14.03 9.08
N PHE A 170 -16.87 13.86 9.19
CA PHE A 170 -16.18 13.62 10.45
C PHE A 170 -14.93 14.51 10.57
N PRO A 171 -14.60 14.98 11.79
CA PRO A 171 -13.28 15.55 12.07
C PRO A 171 -12.22 14.47 11.79
N MET A 172 -11.44 14.66 10.74
CA MET A 172 -10.41 13.71 10.34
C MET A 172 -9.03 14.34 10.39
N THR A 173 -8.12 13.69 11.10
CA THR A 173 -6.71 14.06 11.18
C THR A 173 -5.86 13.11 10.35
N ILE A 174 -4.95 13.67 9.56
CA ILE A 174 -4.00 12.87 8.78
C ILE A 174 -2.57 13.23 9.18
N TYR A 175 -1.72 12.21 9.27
CA TYR A 175 -0.30 12.36 9.55
C TYR A 175 0.49 11.95 8.31
N THR A 176 0.79 12.94 7.47
CA THR A 176 1.44 12.71 6.17
C THR A 176 2.31 13.88 5.75
N ASN A 177 3.35 13.56 4.95
CA ASN A 177 4.13 14.56 4.23
C ASN A 177 3.59 14.80 2.80
N SER A 178 2.53 14.09 2.39
CA SER A 178 1.88 14.31 1.11
C SER A 178 1.12 15.63 1.09
N ASP A 179 1.01 16.27 -0.09
CA ASP A 179 0.13 17.44 -0.27
C ASP A 179 -1.34 17.03 -0.10
N THR A 180 -2.02 17.71 0.79
CA THR A 180 -3.44 17.52 1.12
C THR A 180 -4.34 18.65 0.63
N SER A 181 -3.82 19.59 -0.14
CA SER A 181 -4.55 20.75 -0.65
C SER A 181 -5.81 20.38 -1.45
N CYS A 182 -5.80 19.20 -2.05
CA CYS A 182 -6.94 18.65 -2.79
C CYS A 182 -8.06 18.07 -1.91
N ILE A 183 -7.89 18.02 -0.55
CA ILE A 183 -8.85 17.42 0.39
C ILE A 183 -9.36 18.51 1.35
N PRO A 184 -10.47 19.20 1.02
CA PRO A 184 -10.99 20.27 1.88
C PRO A 184 -11.38 19.75 3.27
N GLY A 185 -11.04 20.51 4.31
CA GLY A 185 -11.45 20.23 5.69
C GLY A 185 -10.65 19.14 6.41
N ILE A 186 -9.60 18.61 5.80
CA ILE A 186 -8.71 17.66 6.48
C ILE A 186 -7.70 18.39 7.36
N ASP A 187 -7.48 17.87 8.57
CA ASP A 187 -6.44 18.36 9.49
C ASP A 187 -5.14 17.57 9.26
N ASN A 188 -4.23 18.13 8.46
CA ASN A 188 -2.91 17.54 8.24
C ASN A 188 -1.90 18.06 9.26
N ARG A 189 -1.44 17.18 10.13
CA ARG A 189 -0.47 17.47 11.20
C ARG A 189 0.97 17.13 10.85
N GLY A 190 1.25 16.87 9.57
CA GLY A 190 2.57 16.48 9.09
C GLY A 190 2.93 15.03 9.40
N GLY A 191 4.14 14.61 9.00
CA GLY A 191 4.60 13.25 9.29
C GLY A 191 4.88 13.01 10.76
N VAL A 192 4.85 11.76 11.19
CA VAL A 192 5.18 11.32 12.55
C VAL A 192 6.38 10.37 12.56
N MET A 193 7.17 10.45 13.61
CA MET A 193 8.31 9.55 13.83
C MET A 193 7.80 8.15 14.18
N THR A 194 8.22 7.16 13.39
CA THR A 194 7.74 5.77 13.48
C THR A 194 7.91 5.15 14.86
N ARG A 195 9.00 5.47 15.57
CA ARG A 195 9.34 4.80 16.82
C ARG A 195 8.82 5.49 18.09
N THR A 196 8.50 6.77 18.01
CA THR A 196 8.19 7.58 19.20
C THR A 196 6.81 8.23 19.14
N GLU A 197 6.37 8.69 17.97
CA GLU A 197 5.12 9.44 17.83
C GLU A 197 4.00 8.56 17.27
N MET A 198 4.31 7.72 16.27
CA MET A 198 3.31 6.85 15.62
C MET A 198 2.58 5.92 16.61
N PRO A 199 3.25 5.27 17.60
CA PRO A 199 2.56 4.49 18.62
C PRO A 199 1.55 5.30 19.43
N LEU A 200 1.87 6.57 19.72
CA LEU A 200 0.97 7.47 20.46
C LEU A 200 -0.26 7.85 19.63
N VAL A 201 -0.08 8.13 18.33
CA VAL A 201 -1.22 8.37 17.42
C VAL A 201 -2.15 7.17 17.41
N PHE A 202 -1.61 5.94 17.24
CA PHE A 202 -2.43 4.74 17.18
C PHE A 202 -3.16 4.44 18.48
N HIS A 203 -2.50 4.67 19.60
CA HIS A 203 -3.08 4.45 20.93
C HIS A 203 -4.17 5.46 21.28
N TYR A 204 -3.95 6.74 20.93
CA TYR A 204 -4.82 7.83 21.35
C TYR A 204 -5.84 8.26 20.29
N SER A 205 -5.85 7.65 19.12
CA SER A 205 -6.95 7.85 18.16
C SER A 205 -8.10 6.93 18.50
N THR A 206 -9.32 7.46 18.47
CA THR A 206 -10.53 6.66 18.68
C THR A 206 -10.69 5.62 17.56
N ILE A 207 -10.43 6.03 16.32
CA ILE A 207 -10.47 5.18 15.13
C ILE A 207 -9.21 5.42 14.32
N ASN A 208 -8.50 4.36 13.99
CA ASN A 208 -7.37 4.38 13.06
C ASN A 208 -7.80 3.80 11.72
N LEU A 209 -7.74 4.60 10.66
CA LEU A 209 -8.04 4.15 9.32
C LEU A 209 -6.79 3.55 8.66
N ASN A 210 -6.89 2.34 8.15
CA ASN A 210 -5.89 1.73 7.28
C ASN A 210 -6.44 1.59 5.86
N MET A 211 -5.60 1.92 4.88
CA MET A 211 -5.87 1.71 3.46
C MET A 211 -4.69 0.97 2.86
N THR A 212 -4.81 -0.35 2.77
CA THR A 212 -3.80 -1.23 2.18
C THR A 212 -3.63 -0.90 0.71
N SER A 213 -2.40 -0.76 0.25
CA SER A 213 -2.12 -0.55 -1.17
C SER A 213 -2.61 -1.73 -2.00
N LYS A 214 -3.28 -1.46 -3.11
CA LYS A 214 -3.81 -2.49 -4.04
C LYS A 214 -2.73 -3.40 -4.63
N GLY A 215 -1.46 -3.03 -4.56
CA GLY A 215 -0.34 -3.91 -4.94
C GLY A 215 -0.08 -5.06 -3.96
N ILE A 216 -0.60 -5.00 -2.74
CA ILE A 216 -0.65 -6.11 -1.78
C ILE A 216 -1.92 -6.91 -2.10
N ARG A 217 -1.76 -8.18 -2.48
CA ARG A 217 -2.85 -8.99 -3.03
C ARG A 217 -3.70 -9.66 -1.95
N SER A 218 -3.07 -10.26 -0.96
CA SER A 218 -3.75 -10.97 0.13
C SER A 218 -3.23 -10.61 1.51
N GLY A 219 -1.95 -10.24 1.61
CA GLY A 219 -1.23 -10.08 2.86
C GLY A 219 -1.75 -8.92 3.74
N ILE A 220 -1.56 -9.06 5.04
CA ILE A 220 -1.90 -8.03 6.02
C ILE A 220 -0.71 -7.06 6.14
N PRO A 221 -0.87 -5.75 5.84
CA PRO A 221 0.21 -4.78 5.93
C PRO A 221 0.63 -4.53 7.38
N LEU A 222 1.91 -4.18 7.57
CA LEU A 222 2.48 -3.91 8.89
C LEU A 222 1.65 -2.89 9.70
N ARG A 223 0.99 -1.96 9.03
CA ARG A 223 0.18 -0.92 9.67
C ARG A 223 -0.94 -1.47 10.53
N ILE A 224 -1.62 -2.53 10.10
CA ILE A 224 -2.68 -3.18 10.90
C ILE A 224 -2.08 -3.76 12.17
N TRP A 225 -0.95 -4.48 12.07
CA TRP A 225 -0.24 -5.03 13.22
C TRP A 225 0.24 -3.95 14.20
N ASP A 226 0.76 -2.83 13.68
CA ASP A 226 1.22 -1.72 14.50
C ASP A 226 0.07 -1.06 15.27
N ILE A 227 -1.09 -0.83 14.62
CA ILE A 227 -2.26 -0.24 15.27
C ILE A 227 -2.76 -1.15 16.40
N LEU A 228 -2.97 -2.44 16.10
CA LEU A 228 -3.44 -3.41 17.08
C LEU A 228 -2.41 -3.61 18.22
N GLY A 229 -1.11 -3.64 17.91
CA GLY A 229 -0.04 -3.73 18.90
C GLY A 229 0.06 -2.53 19.84
N CYS A 230 -0.46 -1.37 19.42
CA CYS A 230 -0.61 -0.17 20.26
C CYS A 230 -1.93 -0.16 21.06
N GLY A 231 -2.80 -1.17 20.92
CA GLY A 231 -4.13 -1.20 21.51
C GLY A 231 -5.12 -0.24 20.82
N GLY A 232 -4.84 0.15 19.60
CA GLY A 232 -5.72 1.03 18.80
C GLY A 232 -6.81 0.24 18.07
N PHE A 233 -8.00 0.84 17.93
CA PHE A 233 -9.05 0.30 17.08
C PHE A 233 -8.78 0.65 15.60
N VAL A 234 -8.92 -0.34 14.69
CA VAL A 234 -8.63 -0.18 13.26
C VAL A 234 -9.82 -0.50 12.38
N ILE A 235 -10.05 0.37 11.39
CA ILE A 235 -10.92 0.09 10.25
C ILE A 235 -10.03 0.00 9.01
N SER A 236 -10.11 -1.11 8.27
CA SER A 236 -9.27 -1.36 7.09
C SER A 236 -10.10 -1.74 5.87
N ASN A 237 -9.57 -1.47 4.66
CA ASN A 237 -10.05 -2.18 3.49
C ASN A 237 -9.80 -3.69 3.65
N TYR A 238 -10.71 -4.49 3.12
CA TYR A 238 -10.62 -5.95 3.18
C TYR A 238 -9.33 -6.46 2.53
N GLN A 239 -8.70 -7.45 3.19
CA GLN A 239 -7.62 -8.27 2.67
C GLN A 239 -7.94 -9.75 2.92
N PRO A 240 -7.71 -10.66 1.95
CA PRO A 240 -8.09 -12.07 2.08
C PRO A 240 -7.51 -12.79 3.31
N GLU A 241 -6.33 -12.38 3.78
CA GLU A 241 -5.71 -13.00 4.96
C GLU A 241 -6.22 -12.46 6.29
N ILE A 242 -7.02 -11.38 6.34
CA ILE A 242 -7.55 -10.84 7.61
C ILE A 242 -8.34 -11.91 8.39
N PRO A 243 -9.27 -12.67 7.78
CA PRO A 243 -10.05 -13.67 8.53
C PRO A 243 -9.23 -14.86 9.06
N GLU A 244 -7.99 -15.04 8.59
CA GLU A 244 -7.10 -16.11 9.09
C GLU A 244 -6.50 -15.76 10.46
N TYR A 245 -6.42 -14.47 10.80
CA TYR A 245 -5.75 -13.96 12.01
C TYR A 245 -6.69 -13.21 12.95
N PHE A 246 -7.80 -12.66 12.45
CA PHE A 246 -8.69 -11.77 13.20
C PHE A 246 -10.16 -12.08 12.93
N SER A 247 -10.98 -11.96 13.96
CA SER A 247 -12.44 -11.99 13.87
C SER A 247 -12.94 -10.62 13.41
N ILE A 248 -13.46 -10.54 12.18
CA ILE A 248 -14.06 -9.30 11.66
C ILE A 248 -15.29 -8.95 12.50
N GLY A 249 -15.40 -7.68 12.92
CA GLY A 249 -16.46 -7.20 13.81
C GLY A 249 -16.15 -7.33 15.30
N GLU A 250 -15.06 -8.04 15.67
CA GLU A 250 -14.60 -8.17 17.07
C GLU A 250 -13.20 -7.59 17.25
N ASP A 251 -12.22 -8.07 16.48
CA ASP A 251 -10.82 -7.64 16.57
C ASP A 251 -10.52 -6.47 15.63
N ILE A 252 -11.17 -6.42 14.50
CA ILE A 252 -10.96 -5.46 13.41
C ILE A 252 -12.25 -5.22 12.65
N GLU A 253 -12.44 -3.98 12.18
CA GLU A 253 -13.49 -3.67 11.21
C GLU A 253 -12.94 -3.57 9.80
N VAL A 254 -13.73 -4.04 8.81
CA VAL A 254 -13.33 -3.98 7.41
C VAL A 254 -14.41 -3.33 6.54
N TYR A 255 -13.97 -2.69 5.45
CA TYR A 255 -14.86 -2.15 4.43
C TYR A 255 -14.49 -2.70 3.05
N GLU A 256 -15.51 -2.83 2.17
CA GLU A 256 -15.41 -3.37 0.81
C GLU A 256 -16.08 -2.46 -0.24
N SER A 257 -16.58 -1.27 0.15
CA SER A 257 -17.26 -0.32 -0.75
C SER A 257 -17.22 1.11 -0.22
#